data_86ff99bea824cb6a941ade5eeb7cd8a4
#
_entry.id   86ff99bea824cb6a941ade5eeb7cd8a4
#
_cell.length_a   1.000
_cell.length_b   1.000
_cell.length_c   1.000
_cell.angle_alpha   90.00
_cell.angle_beta   90.00
_cell.angle_gamma   90.00
#
_symmetry.space_group_name_H-M   'P 1'
#
loop_
_entity.id
_entity.type
_entity.pdbx_description
1 polymer ?
#
loop_
_entity_poly.entity_id
_entity_poly.type
_entity_poly.pdbx_seq_one_letter_code
_entity_poly.pdbx_strand_id
1 'polypeptide(L)'
;MSTSISIKELKELDPSSYQIVDIRDAVEISHGAIPGSLVMKTEEIETSDAIDRSKKTIICCSRGRFSVAAAEELQEKGWDAVSLEGGYIAWLMDVMSAPEEQDKAADVEKSLRKKFKKSIWSKFTKAINTYELVKPGDKIAVCISGGKDSMLMAKCFQELKLHNKFDFEVKFVVMDPGYSPENRKVIEDNAKSLHIPITIFETDIFDSVYHVENSPCYLCARMRRGHLYHFAQQLGCNKIALGHHYDDVIETILMGMLYGAQVQTMMPKLHSIHFEGMELIRPLYLVREDDIKAWRDYNGLHFIQCACKFTDTCTTCNNEENRSKRVEIKELIKNLKKVNPFVESNIFRSVENVNIDTVVGYKQHGIRHNFLEGYDDNPGYVPEAEKAAAETEQEKEGK
;
A
#
# COMPACT_ATOMS: atom_id res chain seq x y z
N MET A 1 -33.71 9.24 -22.61
CA MET A 1 -33.30 7.90 -22.15
C MET A 1 -32.79 8.05 -20.74
N SER A 2 -32.80 7.00 -19.90
CA SER A 2 -32.17 7.10 -18.56
C SER A 2 -30.68 7.31 -18.74
N THR A 3 -30.09 8.22 -17.97
CA THR A 3 -28.64 8.49 -18.01
C THR A 3 -27.87 7.54 -17.08
N SER A 4 -28.56 6.79 -16.24
CA SER A 4 -27.94 5.86 -15.31
C SER A 4 -28.67 4.52 -15.22
N ILE A 5 -27.97 3.50 -14.77
CA ILE A 5 -28.44 2.15 -14.51
C ILE A 5 -28.04 1.74 -13.10
N SER A 6 -28.96 1.18 -12.33
CA SER A 6 -28.69 0.65 -11.00
C SER A 6 -28.00 -0.72 -11.07
N ILE A 7 -27.32 -1.13 -9.97
CA ILE A 7 -26.70 -2.47 -9.88
C ILE A 7 -27.73 -3.58 -10.06
N LYS A 8 -28.97 -3.39 -9.58
CA LYS A 8 -30.03 -4.38 -9.73
C LYS A 8 -30.41 -4.58 -11.19
N GLU A 9 -30.64 -3.48 -11.92
CA GLU A 9 -30.94 -3.53 -13.34
C GLU A 9 -29.77 -4.10 -14.16
N LEU A 10 -28.52 -3.76 -13.79
CA LEU A 10 -27.32 -4.33 -14.43
C LEU A 10 -27.28 -5.87 -14.33
N LYS A 11 -27.65 -6.42 -13.17
CA LYS A 11 -27.68 -7.87 -12.94
C LYS A 11 -28.81 -8.59 -13.73
N GLU A 12 -29.81 -7.87 -14.14
CA GLU A 12 -30.94 -8.40 -14.95
C GLU A 12 -30.60 -8.40 -16.46
N LEU A 13 -29.53 -7.69 -16.89
CA LEU A 13 -29.09 -7.69 -18.28
C LEU A 13 -28.33 -8.98 -18.64
N ASP A 14 -28.48 -9.42 -19.89
CA ASP A 14 -27.63 -10.47 -20.44
C ASP A 14 -26.16 -9.98 -20.52
N PRO A 15 -25.20 -10.67 -19.89
CA PRO A 15 -23.78 -10.28 -19.92
C PRO A 15 -23.19 -10.09 -21.33
N SER A 16 -23.77 -10.72 -22.36
CA SER A 16 -23.35 -10.55 -23.75
C SER A 16 -23.85 -9.25 -24.38
N SER A 17 -24.89 -8.60 -23.81
CA SER A 17 -25.57 -7.42 -24.38
C SER A 17 -24.93 -6.09 -23.98
N TYR A 18 -24.03 -6.09 -23.02
CA TYR A 18 -23.39 -4.88 -22.54
C TYR A 18 -21.87 -5.03 -22.37
N GLN A 19 -21.20 -3.91 -22.16
CA GLN A 19 -19.80 -3.80 -21.77
C GLN A 19 -19.65 -2.72 -20.73
N ILE A 20 -18.72 -2.92 -19.79
CA ILE A 20 -18.44 -1.94 -18.73
C ILE A 20 -17.12 -1.24 -19.06
N VAL A 21 -17.13 0.08 -19.03
CA VAL A 21 -15.95 0.93 -19.20
C VAL A 21 -15.63 1.61 -17.88
N ASP A 22 -14.49 1.28 -17.31
CA ASP A 22 -14.00 1.88 -16.06
C ASP A 22 -13.06 3.05 -16.39
N ILE A 23 -13.54 4.28 -16.11
CA ILE A 23 -12.82 5.52 -16.39
C ILE A 23 -11.95 6.01 -15.22
N ARG A 24 -11.81 5.19 -14.17
CA ARG A 24 -10.94 5.50 -13.04
C ARG A 24 -9.46 5.45 -13.44
N ASP A 25 -8.61 6.09 -12.66
CA ASP A 25 -7.18 6.08 -12.90
C ASP A 25 -6.54 4.70 -12.62
N ALA A 26 -5.31 4.51 -13.12
CA ALA A 26 -4.58 3.25 -12.97
C ALA A 26 -4.28 2.91 -11.49
N VAL A 27 -4.18 3.91 -10.63
CA VAL A 27 -3.96 3.72 -9.19
C VAL A 27 -5.23 3.18 -8.58
N GLU A 28 -6.38 3.78 -8.87
CA GLU A 28 -7.69 3.32 -8.40
C GLU A 28 -7.97 1.87 -8.84
N ILE A 29 -7.73 1.56 -10.09
CA ILE A 29 -7.94 0.24 -10.66
C ILE A 29 -7.00 -0.80 -10.07
N SER A 30 -5.77 -0.42 -9.70
CA SER A 30 -4.83 -1.33 -9.05
C SER A 30 -5.34 -1.91 -7.72
N HIS A 31 -6.33 -1.28 -7.10
CA HIS A 31 -6.96 -1.73 -5.85
C HIS A 31 -8.18 -2.62 -6.09
N GLY A 32 -8.64 -2.73 -7.32
CA GLY A 32 -9.76 -3.58 -7.75
C GLY A 32 -10.59 -2.90 -8.83
N ALA A 33 -11.16 -3.70 -9.72
CA ALA A 33 -12.07 -3.27 -10.79
C ALA A 33 -13.26 -4.22 -10.88
N ILE A 34 -14.32 -3.82 -11.58
CA ILE A 34 -15.41 -4.71 -11.92
C ILE A 34 -14.85 -5.77 -12.89
N PRO A 35 -15.00 -7.07 -12.61
CA PRO A 35 -14.48 -8.12 -13.48
C PRO A 35 -14.96 -7.97 -14.93
N GLY A 36 -14.02 -8.01 -15.88
CA GLY A 36 -14.32 -7.87 -17.30
C GLY A 36 -14.54 -6.43 -17.78
N SER A 37 -14.37 -5.41 -16.93
CA SER A 37 -14.42 -4.02 -17.37
C SER A 37 -13.22 -3.65 -18.25
N LEU A 38 -13.48 -2.82 -19.27
CA LEU A 38 -12.45 -2.19 -20.08
C LEU A 38 -11.97 -0.92 -19.38
N VAL A 39 -10.66 -0.78 -19.24
CA VAL A 39 -10.05 0.37 -18.55
C VAL A 39 -9.54 1.35 -19.58
N MET A 40 -10.07 2.56 -19.59
CA MET A 40 -9.63 3.64 -20.49
C MET A 40 -10.09 5.00 -20.00
N LYS A 41 -9.46 6.06 -20.49
CA LYS A 41 -9.91 7.43 -20.24
C LYS A 41 -11.18 7.74 -21.05
N THR A 42 -11.95 8.72 -20.59
CA THR A 42 -13.20 9.13 -21.25
C THR A 42 -12.95 9.51 -22.73
N GLU A 43 -11.86 10.21 -23.02
CA GLU A 43 -11.50 10.68 -24.36
C GLU A 43 -11.13 9.53 -25.32
N GLU A 44 -10.77 8.37 -24.79
CA GLU A 44 -10.38 7.19 -25.57
C GLU A 44 -11.57 6.32 -25.97
N ILE A 45 -12.73 6.47 -25.31
CA ILE A 45 -13.90 5.60 -25.51
C ILE A 45 -14.36 5.61 -26.96
N GLU A 46 -14.41 6.78 -27.60
CA GLU A 46 -14.92 6.92 -28.97
C GLU A 46 -14.00 6.35 -30.05
N THR A 47 -12.71 6.33 -29.78
CA THR A 47 -11.67 5.93 -30.76
C THR A 47 -11.11 4.53 -30.52
N SER A 48 -11.49 3.89 -29.42
CA SER A 48 -10.96 2.59 -29.04
C SER A 48 -11.60 1.44 -29.84
N ASP A 49 -10.77 0.64 -30.50
CA ASP A 49 -11.19 -0.60 -31.16
C ASP A 49 -11.63 -1.68 -30.17
N ALA A 50 -11.37 -1.51 -28.88
CA ALA A 50 -11.79 -2.46 -27.85
C ALA A 50 -13.27 -2.36 -27.48
N ILE A 51 -13.96 -1.30 -27.92
CA ILE A 51 -15.37 -1.04 -27.63
C ILE A 51 -16.27 -1.51 -28.76
N ASP A 52 -17.20 -2.37 -28.43
CA ASP A 52 -18.25 -2.85 -29.35
C ASP A 52 -19.45 -1.88 -29.31
N ARG A 53 -19.60 -1.07 -30.36
CA ARG A 53 -20.70 -0.09 -30.48
C ARG A 53 -22.10 -0.70 -30.58
N SER A 54 -22.20 -2.00 -30.85
CA SER A 54 -23.50 -2.70 -30.88
C SER A 54 -24.01 -3.03 -29.48
N LYS A 55 -23.19 -2.93 -28.45
CA LYS A 55 -23.52 -3.22 -27.06
C LYS A 55 -23.81 -1.96 -26.27
N LYS A 56 -24.66 -2.10 -25.25
CA LYS A 56 -24.86 -1.05 -24.25
C LYS A 56 -23.55 -0.78 -23.52
N THR A 57 -23.09 0.47 -23.50
CA THR A 57 -21.87 0.88 -22.83
C THR A 57 -22.20 1.43 -21.44
N ILE A 58 -21.75 0.74 -20.40
CA ILE A 58 -21.97 1.13 -19.00
C ILE A 58 -20.70 1.75 -18.48
N ILE A 59 -20.71 3.04 -18.19
CA ILE A 59 -19.55 3.79 -17.74
C ILE A 59 -19.50 3.77 -16.21
N CYS A 60 -18.36 3.40 -15.66
CA CYS A 60 -18.11 3.33 -14.23
C CYS A 60 -16.99 4.29 -13.82
N CYS A 61 -17.24 5.13 -12.84
CA CYS A 61 -16.22 5.87 -12.09
C CYS A 61 -16.31 5.48 -10.60
N SER A 62 -15.59 6.13 -9.72
CA SER A 62 -15.55 5.76 -8.29
C SER A 62 -16.95 5.81 -7.62
N ARG A 63 -17.74 6.86 -7.88
CA ARG A 63 -19.03 7.13 -7.20
C ARG A 63 -20.18 7.51 -8.13
N GLY A 64 -20.07 7.31 -9.41
CA GLY A 64 -21.13 7.62 -10.37
C GLY A 64 -21.25 9.10 -10.78
N ARG A 65 -20.38 10.02 -10.34
CA ARG A 65 -20.48 11.45 -10.68
C ARG A 65 -19.90 11.77 -12.05
N PHE A 66 -18.66 11.40 -12.29
CA PHE A 66 -17.97 11.66 -13.56
C PHE A 66 -18.53 10.81 -14.71
N SER A 67 -18.98 9.60 -14.41
CA SER A 67 -19.56 8.71 -15.40
C SER A 67 -20.92 9.17 -15.91
N VAL A 68 -21.67 10.01 -15.17
CA VAL A 68 -22.91 10.61 -15.67
C VAL A 68 -22.61 11.58 -16.81
N ALA A 69 -21.69 12.51 -16.61
CA ALA A 69 -21.32 13.47 -17.65
C ALA A 69 -20.76 12.77 -18.90
N ALA A 70 -19.92 11.75 -18.71
CA ALA A 70 -19.39 10.96 -19.81
C ALA A 70 -20.49 10.17 -20.56
N ALA A 71 -21.48 9.63 -19.87
CA ALA A 71 -22.61 8.96 -20.49
C ALA A 71 -23.50 9.94 -21.29
N GLU A 72 -23.77 11.13 -20.76
CA GLU A 72 -24.51 12.18 -21.43
C GLU A 72 -23.83 12.61 -22.74
N GLU A 73 -22.53 12.86 -22.69
CA GLU A 73 -21.73 13.24 -23.87
C GLU A 73 -21.76 12.15 -24.95
N LEU A 74 -21.67 10.87 -24.57
CA LEU A 74 -21.74 9.77 -25.52
C LEU A 74 -23.17 9.58 -26.07
N GLN A 75 -24.21 9.80 -25.27
CA GLN A 75 -25.61 9.77 -25.73
C GLN A 75 -25.88 10.85 -26.76
N GLU A 76 -25.36 12.08 -26.59
CA GLU A 76 -25.46 13.16 -27.58
C GLU A 76 -24.81 12.77 -28.91
N LYS A 77 -23.79 11.89 -28.88
CA LYS A 77 -23.10 11.34 -30.08
C LYS A 77 -23.76 10.07 -30.62
N GLY A 78 -24.93 9.70 -30.08
CA GLY A 78 -25.74 8.57 -30.55
C GLY A 78 -25.34 7.19 -30.01
N TRP A 79 -24.60 7.12 -28.90
CA TRP A 79 -24.26 5.86 -28.25
C TRP A 79 -25.38 5.39 -27.29
N ASP A 80 -25.58 4.07 -27.18
CA ASP A 80 -26.33 3.51 -26.05
C ASP A 80 -25.43 3.42 -24.80
N ALA A 81 -25.21 4.57 -24.18
CA ALA A 81 -24.33 4.72 -23.03
C ALA A 81 -25.10 5.12 -21.77
N VAL A 82 -24.78 4.56 -20.63
CA VAL A 82 -25.35 4.88 -19.31
C VAL A 82 -24.29 4.86 -18.22
N SER A 83 -24.47 5.64 -17.18
CA SER A 83 -23.62 5.64 -16.00
C SER A 83 -24.04 4.54 -15.03
N LEU A 84 -23.09 3.82 -14.42
CA LEU A 84 -23.36 2.94 -13.30
C LEU A 84 -23.68 3.78 -12.06
N GLU A 85 -24.88 3.66 -11.54
CA GLU A 85 -25.35 4.42 -10.38
C GLU A 85 -24.53 4.10 -9.12
N GLY A 86 -23.97 5.15 -8.47
CA GLY A 86 -23.07 5.01 -7.35
C GLY A 86 -21.68 4.44 -7.71
N GLY A 87 -21.42 4.14 -8.99
CA GLY A 87 -20.13 3.74 -9.52
C GLY A 87 -19.55 2.45 -8.91
N TYR A 88 -18.23 2.33 -8.89
CA TYR A 88 -17.51 1.18 -8.36
C TYR A 88 -17.84 0.88 -6.89
N ILE A 89 -18.06 1.92 -6.08
CA ILE A 89 -18.39 1.74 -4.65
C ILE A 89 -19.74 1.04 -4.49
N ALA A 90 -20.76 1.42 -5.25
CA ALA A 90 -22.05 0.77 -5.18
C ALA A 90 -21.97 -0.71 -5.61
N TRP A 91 -21.23 -1.00 -6.69
CA TRP A 91 -20.97 -2.37 -7.11
C TRP A 91 -20.25 -3.17 -6.02
N LEU A 92 -19.23 -2.58 -5.39
CA LEU A 92 -18.47 -3.20 -4.32
C LEU A 92 -19.36 -3.55 -3.11
N MET A 93 -20.22 -2.62 -2.69
CA MET A 93 -21.17 -2.84 -1.59
C MET A 93 -22.17 -3.95 -1.90
N ASP A 94 -22.65 -4.03 -3.13
CA ASP A 94 -23.57 -5.07 -3.57
C ASP A 94 -22.90 -6.46 -3.56
N VAL A 95 -21.68 -6.57 -4.10
CA VAL A 95 -20.91 -7.82 -4.05
C VAL A 95 -20.66 -8.28 -2.61
N MET A 96 -20.34 -7.34 -1.70
CA MET A 96 -20.12 -7.64 -0.29
C MET A 96 -21.39 -7.98 0.49
N SER A 97 -22.55 -7.53 0.02
CA SER A 97 -23.86 -7.79 0.64
C SER A 97 -24.48 -9.12 0.20
N ALA A 98 -23.89 -9.80 -0.79
CA ALA A 98 -24.35 -11.11 -1.23
C ALA A 98 -24.18 -12.15 -0.10
N PRO A 99 -25.17 -13.07 0.11
CA PRO A 99 -25.05 -14.10 1.14
C PRO A 99 -23.83 -14.98 0.90
N GLU A 100 -22.91 -15.07 1.87
CA GLU A 100 -21.76 -15.96 1.79
C GLU A 100 -22.21 -17.40 2.09
N GLU A 101 -22.16 -18.30 1.10
CA GLU A 101 -22.43 -19.73 1.28
C GLU A 101 -21.26 -20.50 1.90
N GLN A 102 -20.07 -19.89 2.04
CA GLN A 102 -18.85 -20.51 2.58
C GLN A 102 -18.15 -19.59 3.59
N ASP A 103 -17.47 -20.18 4.58
CA ASP A 103 -16.61 -19.44 5.52
C ASP A 103 -15.36 -18.90 4.80
N LYS A 104 -15.51 -17.71 4.22
CA LYS A 104 -14.46 -17.02 3.47
C LYS A 104 -13.18 -16.81 4.29
N ALA A 105 -13.30 -16.61 5.61
CA ALA A 105 -12.14 -16.45 6.49
C ALA A 105 -11.28 -17.71 6.52
N ALA A 106 -11.89 -18.89 6.60
CA ALA A 106 -11.17 -20.17 6.60
C ALA A 106 -10.42 -20.43 5.28
N ASP A 107 -11.03 -20.10 4.14
CA ASP A 107 -10.37 -20.23 2.83
C ASP A 107 -9.20 -19.25 2.67
N VAL A 108 -9.35 -18.02 3.14
CA VAL A 108 -8.29 -17.00 3.16
C VAL A 108 -7.11 -17.47 4.02
N GLU A 109 -7.34 -18.01 5.20
CA GLU A 109 -6.32 -18.59 6.08
C GLU A 109 -5.60 -19.77 5.43
N LYS A 110 -6.36 -20.68 4.82
CA LYS A 110 -5.82 -21.81 4.07
C LYS A 110 -4.94 -21.35 2.90
N SER A 111 -5.35 -20.28 2.21
CA SER A 111 -4.59 -19.69 1.11
C SER A 111 -3.22 -19.19 1.58
N LEU A 112 -3.16 -18.49 2.73
CA LEU A 112 -1.91 -18.02 3.34
C LEU A 112 -0.97 -19.19 3.72
N ARG A 113 -1.53 -20.25 4.34
CA ARG A 113 -0.75 -21.42 4.76
C ARG A 113 -0.24 -22.28 3.61
N LYS A 114 -0.94 -22.28 2.45
CA LYS A 114 -0.63 -23.15 1.30
C LYS A 114 -0.07 -22.34 0.12
N LYS A 115 -0.95 -21.68 -0.65
CA LYS A 115 -0.62 -21.03 -1.92
C LYS A 115 0.37 -19.87 -1.73
N PHE A 116 0.14 -19.03 -0.75
CA PHE A 116 0.96 -17.84 -0.46
C PHE A 116 1.99 -18.05 0.64
N LYS A 117 2.26 -19.32 1.01
CA LYS A 117 3.24 -19.64 2.06
C LYS A 117 4.62 -19.05 1.78
N LYS A 118 5.15 -19.20 0.56
CA LYS A 118 6.49 -18.72 0.20
C LYS A 118 6.53 -17.22 -0.04
N SER A 119 5.53 -16.69 -0.73
CA SER A 119 5.52 -15.31 -1.19
C SER A 119 5.09 -14.31 -0.10
N ILE A 120 4.20 -14.72 0.82
CA ILE A 120 3.69 -13.85 1.88
C ILE A 120 4.10 -14.37 3.26
N TRP A 121 3.60 -15.52 3.69
CA TRP A 121 3.75 -15.99 5.06
C TRP A 121 5.22 -16.13 5.49
N SER A 122 6.05 -16.78 4.69
CA SER A 122 7.48 -16.95 5.01
C SER A 122 8.24 -15.62 5.02
N LYS A 123 7.86 -14.65 4.19
CA LYS A 123 8.46 -13.31 4.19
C LYS A 123 8.02 -12.48 5.37
N PHE A 124 6.74 -12.56 5.75
CA PHE A 124 6.21 -11.95 6.96
C PHE A 124 6.93 -12.48 8.21
N THR A 125 6.98 -13.80 8.38
CA THR A 125 7.67 -14.41 9.53
C THR A 125 9.19 -14.16 9.50
N LYS A 126 9.81 -14.10 8.32
CA LYS A 126 11.21 -13.69 8.18
C LYS A 126 11.41 -12.24 8.66
N ALA A 127 10.54 -11.31 8.29
CA ALA A 127 10.65 -9.93 8.76
C ALA A 127 10.51 -9.85 10.30
N ILE A 128 9.53 -10.56 10.88
CA ILE A 128 9.33 -10.65 12.33
C ILE A 128 10.62 -11.09 13.03
N ASN A 129 11.26 -12.16 12.55
CA ASN A 129 12.45 -12.73 13.18
C ASN A 129 13.72 -11.89 12.90
N THR A 130 13.96 -11.51 11.65
CA THR A 130 15.19 -10.80 11.26
C THR A 130 15.30 -9.43 11.93
N TYR A 131 14.18 -8.72 12.03
CA TYR A 131 14.15 -7.38 12.61
C TYR A 131 13.64 -7.37 14.05
N GLU A 132 13.41 -8.54 14.66
CA GLU A 132 12.87 -8.68 16.03
C GLU A 132 11.65 -7.79 16.27
N LEU A 133 10.66 -7.88 15.38
CA LEU A 133 9.50 -6.99 15.41
C LEU A 133 8.53 -7.33 16.55
N VAL A 134 8.45 -8.59 16.93
CA VAL A 134 7.57 -9.09 18.00
C VAL A 134 8.38 -9.83 19.04
N LYS A 135 8.18 -9.48 20.29
CA LYS A 135 8.85 -10.07 21.48
C LYS A 135 7.83 -10.64 22.46
N PRO A 136 8.25 -11.55 23.35
CA PRO A 136 7.40 -12.04 24.43
C PRO A 136 6.84 -10.88 25.27
N GLY A 137 5.53 -10.92 25.53
CA GLY A 137 4.84 -9.89 26.33
C GLY A 137 4.44 -8.63 25.58
N ASP A 138 4.77 -8.51 24.27
CA ASP A 138 4.33 -7.36 23.48
C ASP A 138 2.80 -7.30 23.39
N LYS A 139 2.29 -6.06 23.38
CA LYS A 139 0.89 -5.73 23.09
C LYS A 139 0.85 -4.83 21.87
N ILE A 140 0.38 -5.36 20.76
CA ILE A 140 0.52 -4.77 19.43
C ILE A 140 -0.84 -4.27 18.92
N ALA A 141 -0.92 -2.97 18.63
CA ALA A 141 -2.03 -2.40 17.90
C ALA A 141 -1.78 -2.55 16.38
N VAL A 142 -2.48 -3.47 15.74
CA VAL A 142 -2.46 -3.67 14.28
C VAL A 142 -3.38 -2.66 13.64
N CYS A 143 -2.79 -1.66 12.97
CA CYS A 143 -3.52 -0.54 12.40
C CYS A 143 -4.12 -0.90 11.04
N ILE A 144 -5.45 -0.87 10.95
CA ILE A 144 -6.22 -1.21 9.76
C ILE A 144 -6.73 0.10 9.12
N SER A 145 -6.37 0.30 7.86
CA SER A 145 -6.85 1.43 7.04
C SER A 145 -8.00 1.06 6.10
N GLY A 146 -8.39 -0.22 6.07
CA GLY A 146 -9.37 -0.76 5.14
C GLY A 146 -8.80 -1.17 3.77
N GLY A 147 -7.55 -0.85 3.48
CA GLY A 147 -6.87 -1.28 2.25
C GLY A 147 -6.30 -2.70 2.34
N LYS A 148 -5.99 -3.27 1.17
CA LYS A 148 -5.47 -4.65 1.00
C LYS A 148 -4.29 -5.01 1.92
N ASP A 149 -3.34 -4.06 2.08
CA ASP A 149 -2.10 -4.29 2.82
C ASP A 149 -2.37 -4.45 4.32
N SER A 150 -3.20 -3.56 4.88
CA SER A 150 -3.56 -3.59 6.30
C SER A 150 -4.43 -4.79 6.66
N MET A 151 -5.33 -5.21 5.77
CA MET A 151 -6.17 -6.39 5.98
C MET A 151 -5.36 -7.69 5.87
N LEU A 152 -4.43 -7.78 4.90
CA LEU A 152 -3.47 -8.90 4.85
C LEU A 152 -2.63 -8.96 6.12
N MET A 153 -2.10 -7.81 6.58
CA MET A 153 -1.31 -7.75 7.82
C MET A 153 -2.11 -8.26 9.01
N ALA A 154 -3.39 -7.88 9.12
CA ALA A 154 -4.27 -8.37 10.18
C ALA A 154 -4.45 -9.89 10.13
N LYS A 155 -4.69 -10.47 8.95
CA LYS A 155 -4.77 -11.93 8.77
C LYS A 155 -3.45 -12.63 9.12
N CYS A 156 -2.32 -12.06 8.73
CA CYS A 156 -1.00 -12.59 9.11
C CYS A 156 -0.78 -12.57 10.64
N PHE A 157 -1.25 -11.54 11.34
CA PHE A 157 -1.18 -11.51 12.81
C PHE A 157 -2.11 -12.51 13.48
N GLN A 158 -3.32 -12.73 12.96
CA GLN A 158 -4.21 -13.79 13.44
C GLN A 158 -3.52 -15.16 13.30
N GLU A 159 -2.95 -15.45 12.13
CA GLU A 159 -2.22 -16.68 11.87
C GLU A 159 -0.95 -16.81 12.75
N LEU A 160 -0.22 -15.72 12.96
CA LEU A 160 0.95 -15.70 13.85
C LEU A 160 0.55 -16.03 15.28
N LYS A 161 -0.56 -15.48 15.77
CA LYS A 161 -1.07 -15.75 17.13
C LYS A 161 -1.39 -17.24 17.35
N LEU A 162 -1.92 -17.93 16.31
CA LEU A 162 -2.23 -19.36 16.38
C LEU A 162 -0.98 -20.26 16.40
N HIS A 163 0.13 -19.82 15.79
CA HIS A 163 1.32 -20.64 15.57
C HIS A 163 2.57 -20.15 16.30
N ASN A 164 2.42 -19.19 17.18
CA ASN A 164 3.56 -18.59 17.86
C ASN A 164 4.08 -19.42 19.02
N LYS A 165 5.40 -19.29 19.29
CA LYS A 165 6.12 -20.02 20.35
C LYS A 165 6.14 -19.27 21.70
N PHE A 166 5.66 -18.04 21.74
CA PHE A 166 5.64 -17.19 22.93
C PHE A 166 4.38 -16.32 22.96
N ASP A 167 3.99 -15.84 24.12
CA ASP A 167 2.79 -15.03 24.28
C ASP A 167 3.03 -13.56 23.90
N PHE A 168 2.10 -13.01 23.14
CA PHE A 168 1.93 -11.58 22.85
C PHE A 168 0.45 -11.29 22.62
N GLU A 169 0.02 -10.05 22.79
CA GLU A 169 -1.35 -9.63 22.56
C GLU A 169 -1.48 -8.83 21.26
N VAL A 170 -2.63 -8.95 20.61
CA VAL A 170 -2.95 -8.20 19.40
C VAL A 170 -4.29 -7.52 19.57
N LYS A 171 -4.34 -6.22 19.23
CA LYS A 171 -5.57 -5.42 19.09
C LYS A 171 -5.65 -4.94 17.65
N PHE A 172 -6.77 -5.18 16.99
CA PHE A 172 -7.01 -4.69 15.63
C PHE A 172 -7.74 -3.36 15.70
N VAL A 173 -7.11 -2.31 15.18
CA VAL A 173 -7.53 -0.93 15.39
C VAL A 173 -7.80 -0.24 14.08
N VAL A 174 -8.98 0.32 13.93
CA VAL A 174 -9.35 1.19 12.81
C VAL A 174 -9.45 2.61 13.31
N MET A 175 -8.68 3.52 12.75
CA MET A 175 -8.88 4.94 12.98
C MET A 175 -9.75 5.49 11.87
N ASP A 176 -10.91 6.01 12.25
CA ASP A 176 -11.82 6.73 11.36
C ASP A 176 -11.48 8.24 11.39
N PRO A 177 -10.88 8.80 10.35
CA PRO A 177 -10.54 10.22 10.29
C PRO A 177 -11.70 11.08 9.77
N GLY A 178 -12.91 10.55 9.72
CA GLY A 178 -14.11 11.14 9.12
C GLY A 178 -14.47 10.47 7.79
N TYR A 179 -14.47 9.15 7.73
CA TYR A 179 -14.87 8.38 6.55
C TYR A 179 -16.32 8.68 6.13
N SER A 180 -16.63 8.48 4.85
CA SER A 180 -18.03 8.40 4.45
C SER A 180 -18.67 7.14 5.03
N PRO A 181 -20.00 7.14 5.27
CA PRO A 181 -20.72 5.95 5.79
C PRO A 181 -20.46 4.71 4.94
N GLU A 182 -20.37 4.88 3.61
CA GLU A 182 -20.13 3.78 2.66
C GLU A 182 -18.73 3.18 2.87
N ASN A 183 -17.68 4.02 2.92
CA ASN A 183 -16.32 3.56 3.13
C ASN A 183 -16.15 2.86 4.49
N ARG A 184 -16.77 3.41 5.54
CA ARG A 184 -16.78 2.80 6.86
C ARG A 184 -17.46 1.43 6.83
N LYS A 185 -18.62 1.33 6.18
CA LYS A 185 -19.34 0.06 6.03
C LYS A 185 -18.50 -0.99 5.32
N VAL A 186 -17.79 -0.64 4.24
CA VAL A 186 -16.89 -1.56 3.53
C VAL A 186 -15.79 -2.08 4.44
N ILE A 187 -15.22 -1.24 5.33
CA ILE A 187 -14.19 -1.68 6.29
C ILE A 187 -14.77 -2.67 7.30
N GLU A 188 -15.95 -2.36 7.86
CA GLU A 188 -16.63 -3.19 8.85
C GLU A 188 -17.05 -4.54 8.25
N ASP A 189 -17.64 -4.54 7.05
CA ASP A 189 -18.07 -5.75 6.35
C ASP A 189 -16.87 -6.65 6.00
N ASN A 190 -15.76 -6.09 5.51
CA ASN A 190 -14.51 -6.84 5.27
C ASN A 190 -13.95 -7.43 6.58
N ALA A 191 -13.92 -6.66 7.65
CA ALA A 191 -13.43 -7.15 8.93
C ALA A 191 -14.29 -8.29 9.45
N LYS A 192 -15.61 -8.18 9.33
CA LYS A 192 -16.59 -9.22 9.70
C LYS A 192 -16.39 -10.49 8.86
N SER A 193 -16.36 -10.36 7.54
CA SER A 193 -16.17 -11.47 6.58
C SER A 193 -14.84 -12.21 6.78
N LEU A 194 -13.79 -11.50 7.23
CA LEU A 194 -12.48 -12.06 7.52
C LEU A 194 -12.29 -12.46 8.99
N HIS A 195 -13.33 -12.38 9.81
CA HIS A 195 -13.29 -12.64 11.26
C HIS A 195 -12.20 -11.84 11.99
N ILE A 196 -12.00 -10.57 11.61
CA ILE A 196 -11.05 -9.67 12.28
C ILE A 196 -11.81 -8.83 13.32
N PRO A 197 -11.56 -9.00 14.63
CA PRO A 197 -12.25 -8.26 15.68
C PRO A 197 -11.70 -6.83 15.79
N ILE A 198 -12.24 -5.91 15.01
CA ILE A 198 -11.78 -4.51 14.98
C ILE A 198 -12.35 -3.67 16.11
N THR A 199 -11.55 -2.72 16.60
CA THR A 199 -11.96 -1.62 17.45
C THR A 199 -11.82 -0.33 16.65
N ILE A 200 -12.92 0.40 16.47
CA ILE A 200 -12.94 1.66 15.71
C ILE A 200 -12.92 2.82 16.67
N PHE A 201 -12.08 3.82 16.42
CA PHE A 201 -12.12 5.11 17.07
C PHE A 201 -12.21 6.24 16.05
N GLU A 202 -12.97 7.25 16.37
CA GLU A 202 -13.28 8.37 15.48
C GLU A 202 -12.40 9.57 15.77
N THR A 203 -12.07 10.32 14.75
CA THR A 203 -11.36 11.59 14.82
C THR A 203 -11.90 12.55 13.76
N ASP A 204 -11.67 13.83 13.96
CA ASP A 204 -12.06 14.92 13.05
C ASP A 204 -10.91 15.38 12.13
N ILE A 205 -9.95 14.49 11.86
CA ILE A 205 -8.74 14.84 11.10
C ILE A 205 -9.08 15.39 9.73
N PHE A 206 -10.04 14.79 9.00
CA PHE A 206 -10.37 15.28 7.67
C PHE A 206 -10.95 16.69 7.70
N ASP A 207 -11.77 17.02 8.68
CA ASP A 207 -12.31 18.36 8.82
C ASP A 207 -11.22 19.35 9.23
N SER A 208 -10.27 18.94 10.09
CA SER A 208 -9.13 19.75 10.52
C SER A 208 -8.14 20.08 9.39
N VAL A 209 -7.95 19.20 8.40
CA VAL A 209 -7.02 19.44 7.28
C VAL A 209 -7.70 19.99 6.03
N TYR A 210 -9.03 20.08 6.00
CA TYR A 210 -9.79 20.49 4.82
C TYR A 210 -9.43 21.90 4.31
N HIS A 211 -9.08 22.80 5.22
CA HIS A 211 -8.77 24.20 4.91
C HIS A 211 -7.28 24.48 4.74
N VAL A 212 -6.42 23.44 4.75
CA VAL A 212 -4.97 23.61 4.64
C VAL A 212 -4.53 23.57 3.19
N GLU A 213 -4.06 24.71 2.66
CA GLU A 213 -3.64 24.85 1.26
C GLU A 213 -2.30 24.13 0.97
N ASN A 214 -1.38 24.08 1.95
CA ASN A 214 -0.04 23.53 1.78
C ASN A 214 0.08 22.11 2.32
N SER A 215 0.27 21.13 1.42
CA SER A 215 0.55 19.73 1.76
C SER A 215 -0.45 19.07 2.73
N PRO A 216 -1.78 19.11 2.47
CA PRO A 216 -2.79 18.55 3.37
C PRO A 216 -2.56 17.06 3.64
N CYS A 217 -2.10 16.29 2.65
CA CYS A 217 -1.79 14.86 2.81
C CYS A 217 -0.65 14.60 3.79
N TYR A 218 0.38 15.44 3.84
CA TYR A 218 1.46 15.30 4.81
C TYR A 218 0.97 15.56 6.23
N LEU A 219 0.21 16.63 6.41
CA LEU A 219 -0.37 16.98 7.72
C LEU A 219 -1.32 15.88 8.20
N CYS A 220 -2.22 15.42 7.33
CA CYS A 220 -3.11 14.31 7.62
C CYS A 220 -2.35 13.07 8.07
N ALA A 221 -1.31 12.65 7.33
CA ALA A 221 -0.50 11.49 7.68
C ALA A 221 0.21 11.64 9.04
N ARG A 222 0.67 12.85 9.36
CA ARG A 222 1.30 13.18 10.66
C ARG A 222 0.30 13.12 11.82
N MET A 223 -0.87 13.74 11.66
CA MET A 223 -1.94 13.74 12.66
C MET A 223 -2.44 12.31 12.90
N ARG A 224 -2.71 11.55 11.81
CA ARG A 224 -3.13 10.15 11.89
C ARG A 224 -2.16 9.31 12.72
N ARG A 225 -0.87 9.48 12.53
CA ARG A 225 0.14 8.74 13.29
C ARG A 225 0.12 9.11 14.78
N GLY A 226 -0.04 10.38 15.13
CA GLY A 226 -0.18 10.83 16.50
C GLY A 226 -1.38 10.21 17.21
N HIS A 227 -2.55 10.26 16.58
CA HIS A 227 -3.77 9.63 17.11
C HIS A 227 -3.65 8.10 17.26
N LEU A 228 -3.01 7.43 16.30
CA LEU A 228 -2.78 5.97 16.38
C LEU A 228 -1.90 5.62 17.59
N TYR A 229 -0.84 6.34 17.84
CA TYR A 229 0.00 6.12 19.03
C TYR A 229 -0.77 6.37 20.32
N HIS A 230 -1.47 7.48 20.40
CA HIS A 230 -2.26 7.84 21.59
C HIS A 230 -3.30 6.75 21.91
N PHE A 231 -4.06 6.34 20.91
CA PHE A 231 -5.10 5.32 21.10
C PHE A 231 -4.50 3.94 21.43
N ALA A 232 -3.38 3.57 20.80
CA ALA A 232 -2.68 2.33 21.14
C ALA A 232 -2.20 2.32 22.61
N GLN A 233 -1.70 3.45 23.13
CA GLN A 233 -1.35 3.58 24.55
C GLN A 233 -2.58 3.44 25.47
N GLN A 234 -3.72 4.03 25.11
CA GLN A 234 -4.98 3.87 25.87
C GLN A 234 -5.42 2.40 25.94
N LEU A 235 -5.16 1.62 24.89
CA LEU A 235 -5.42 0.18 24.85
C LEU A 235 -4.34 -0.65 25.58
N GLY A 236 -3.34 -0.02 26.19
CA GLY A 236 -2.22 -0.67 26.85
C GLY A 236 -1.23 -1.32 25.90
N CYS A 237 -1.21 -0.96 24.62
CA CYS A 237 -0.26 -1.45 23.65
C CYS A 237 1.09 -0.70 23.77
N ASN A 238 2.19 -1.43 23.53
CA ASN A 238 3.54 -0.86 23.45
C ASN A 238 4.04 -0.76 22.00
N LYS A 239 3.28 -1.32 21.04
CA LYS A 239 3.64 -1.26 19.61
C LYS A 239 2.44 -0.91 18.73
N ILE A 240 2.74 -0.20 17.61
CA ILE A 240 1.82 -0.07 16.49
C ILE A 240 2.40 -0.77 15.27
N ALA A 241 1.59 -1.57 14.58
CA ALA A 241 1.95 -2.24 13.32
C ALA A 241 1.30 -1.52 12.14
N LEU A 242 2.11 -1.15 11.15
CA LEU A 242 1.66 -0.49 9.92
C LEU A 242 1.93 -1.38 8.70
N GLY A 243 0.98 -1.41 7.76
CA GLY A 243 0.96 -2.27 6.58
C GLY A 243 1.89 -1.84 5.43
N HIS A 244 3.03 -1.20 5.70
CA HIS A 244 4.01 -0.88 4.67
C HIS A 244 4.74 -2.14 4.22
N HIS A 245 4.94 -2.26 2.91
CA HIS A 245 5.51 -3.44 2.26
C HIS A 245 6.84 -3.12 1.55
N TYR A 246 7.46 -4.14 0.95
CA TYR A 246 8.77 -4.05 0.29
C TYR A 246 8.85 -2.94 -0.77
N ASP A 247 7.79 -2.78 -1.57
CA ASP A 247 7.78 -1.79 -2.65
C ASP A 247 7.74 -0.36 -2.09
N ASP A 248 7.03 -0.12 -0.98
CA ASP A 248 7.09 1.18 -0.26
C ASP A 248 8.50 1.52 0.20
N VAL A 249 9.28 0.52 0.61
CA VAL A 249 10.67 0.70 1.07
C VAL A 249 11.56 1.15 -0.07
N ILE A 250 11.56 0.44 -1.20
CA ILE A 250 12.39 0.81 -2.37
C ILE A 250 11.98 2.14 -2.98
N GLU A 251 10.69 2.46 -3.01
CA GLU A 251 10.19 3.76 -3.42
C GLU A 251 10.72 4.87 -2.49
N THR A 252 10.68 4.64 -1.17
CA THR A 252 11.16 5.62 -0.18
C THR A 252 12.66 5.88 -0.32
N ILE A 253 13.47 4.84 -0.61
CA ILE A 253 14.91 4.99 -0.85
C ILE A 253 15.15 5.91 -2.05
N LEU A 254 14.53 5.62 -3.19
CA LEU A 254 14.70 6.44 -4.40
C LEU A 254 14.13 7.85 -4.23
N MET A 255 12.99 8.02 -3.56
CA MET A 255 12.45 9.34 -3.23
C MET A 255 13.43 10.14 -2.37
N GLY A 256 14.05 9.51 -1.38
CA GLY A 256 15.08 10.13 -0.55
C GLY A 256 16.28 10.63 -1.36
N MET A 257 16.78 9.80 -2.29
CA MET A 257 17.90 10.12 -3.15
C MET A 257 17.57 11.21 -4.18
N LEU A 258 16.48 11.05 -4.92
CA LEU A 258 16.19 11.89 -6.09
C LEU A 258 15.52 13.23 -5.73
N TYR A 259 14.75 13.29 -4.66
CA TYR A 259 14.02 14.50 -4.25
C TYR A 259 14.46 15.07 -2.91
N GLY A 260 15.14 14.26 -2.08
CA GLY A 260 15.56 14.68 -0.73
C GLY A 260 17.07 14.84 -0.55
N ALA A 261 17.90 14.50 -1.58
CA ALA A 261 19.36 14.47 -1.48
C ALA A 261 19.87 13.68 -0.26
N GLN A 262 19.19 12.57 0.08
CA GLN A 262 19.51 11.75 1.26
C GLN A 262 19.41 10.27 0.91
N VAL A 263 20.41 9.49 1.33
CA VAL A 263 20.36 8.02 1.34
C VAL A 263 19.73 7.58 2.66
N GLN A 264 18.46 7.30 2.64
CA GLN A 264 17.71 6.84 3.82
C GLN A 264 16.59 5.89 3.41
N THR A 265 16.16 5.06 4.36
CA THR A 265 15.07 4.10 4.14
C THR A 265 13.96 4.26 5.16
N MET A 266 12.86 3.61 4.88
CA MET A 266 11.79 3.37 5.84
C MET A 266 12.23 2.23 6.77
N MET A 267 12.57 2.51 8.03
CA MET A 267 13.06 1.49 8.97
C MET A 267 12.00 0.42 9.26
N PRO A 268 12.36 -0.87 9.36
CA PRO A 268 11.43 -1.96 9.70
C PRO A 268 10.82 -1.79 11.10
N LYS A 269 11.54 -1.19 12.03
CA LYS A 269 11.04 -0.76 13.35
C LYS A 269 11.72 0.54 13.77
N LEU A 270 11.04 1.31 14.61
CA LEU A 270 11.59 2.51 15.23
C LEU A 270 10.85 2.89 16.51
N HIS A 271 11.59 3.38 17.49
CA HIS A 271 11.01 3.96 18.69
C HIS A 271 10.34 5.29 18.38
N SER A 272 9.22 5.55 19.05
CA SER A 272 8.58 6.86 18.96
C SER A 272 9.33 7.90 19.77
N ILE A 273 9.61 9.05 19.16
CA ILE A 273 10.25 10.18 19.85
C ILE A 273 9.27 10.90 20.79
N HIS A 274 7.97 10.89 20.44
CA HIS A 274 6.94 11.66 21.14
C HIS A 274 6.07 10.82 22.09
N PHE A 275 6.13 9.51 21.98
CA PHE A 275 5.34 8.57 22.77
C PHE A 275 6.28 7.58 23.44
N GLU A 276 6.64 7.87 24.69
CA GLU A 276 7.58 7.06 25.46
C GLU A 276 7.11 5.61 25.56
N GLY A 277 8.05 4.66 25.42
CA GLY A 277 7.77 3.23 25.47
C GLY A 277 7.06 2.66 24.22
N MET A 278 6.72 3.49 23.24
CA MET A 278 6.05 3.04 22.02
C MET A 278 7.04 2.77 20.89
N GLU A 279 6.80 1.68 20.15
CA GLU A 279 7.55 1.29 18.97
C GLU A 279 6.60 1.14 17.76
N LEU A 280 7.05 1.58 16.58
CA LEU A 280 6.40 1.33 15.30
C LEU A 280 7.08 0.15 14.62
N ILE A 281 6.30 -0.81 14.10
CA ILE A 281 6.80 -1.96 13.35
C ILE A 281 6.13 -2.07 11.98
N ARG A 282 6.85 -2.68 11.02
CA ARG A 282 6.39 -2.90 9.64
C ARG A 282 6.53 -4.39 9.26
N PRO A 283 5.57 -5.22 9.63
CA PRO A 283 5.69 -6.68 9.47
C PRO A 283 5.68 -7.15 8.00
N LEU A 284 5.09 -6.36 7.07
CA LEU A 284 5.09 -6.68 5.64
C LEU A 284 6.36 -6.20 4.90
N TYR A 285 7.40 -5.75 5.61
CA TYR A 285 8.62 -5.15 5.08
C TYR A 285 9.31 -5.93 3.94
N LEU A 286 9.20 -7.26 3.95
CA LEU A 286 9.78 -8.15 2.94
C LEU A 286 8.74 -8.70 1.95
N VAL A 287 7.47 -8.36 2.09
CA VAL A 287 6.37 -8.83 1.22
C VAL A 287 6.21 -7.88 0.03
N ARG A 288 6.05 -8.43 -1.17
CA ARG A 288 5.88 -7.65 -2.40
C ARG A 288 4.42 -7.22 -2.59
N GLU A 289 4.20 -6.04 -3.16
CA GLU A 289 2.86 -5.53 -3.48
C GLU A 289 2.12 -6.47 -4.44
N ASP A 290 2.83 -7.01 -5.44
CA ASP A 290 2.25 -7.94 -6.41
C ASP A 290 1.77 -9.25 -5.75
N ASP A 291 2.48 -9.75 -4.73
CA ASP A 291 2.05 -10.91 -3.96
C ASP A 291 0.76 -10.60 -3.14
N ILE A 292 0.66 -9.37 -2.61
CA ILE A 292 -0.54 -8.90 -1.89
C ILE A 292 -1.74 -8.80 -2.83
N LYS A 293 -1.54 -8.23 -4.02
CA LYS A 293 -2.56 -8.17 -5.08
C LYS A 293 -3.01 -9.57 -5.50
N ALA A 294 -2.06 -10.47 -5.75
CA ALA A 294 -2.36 -11.86 -6.12
C ALA A 294 -3.14 -12.60 -5.02
N TRP A 295 -2.84 -12.35 -3.74
CA TRP A 295 -3.59 -12.89 -2.60
C TRP A 295 -5.02 -12.35 -2.55
N ARG A 296 -5.22 -11.04 -2.73
CA ARG A 296 -6.52 -10.40 -2.82
C ARG A 296 -7.37 -11.02 -3.93
N ASP A 297 -6.80 -11.09 -5.14
CA ASP A 297 -7.52 -11.55 -6.33
C ASP A 297 -7.87 -13.03 -6.25
N TYR A 298 -6.95 -13.87 -5.76
CA TYR A 298 -7.19 -15.30 -5.56
C TYR A 298 -8.35 -15.59 -4.59
N ASN A 299 -8.50 -14.75 -3.56
CA ASN A 299 -9.54 -14.93 -2.56
C ASN A 299 -10.82 -14.12 -2.89
N GLY A 300 -10.90 -13.47 -4.04
CA GLY A 300 -12.04 -12.63 -4.43
C GLY A 300 -12.33 -11.52 -3.41
N LEU A 301 -11.27 -10.91 -2.84
CA LEU A 301 -11.41 -9.87 -1.83
C LEU A 301 -11.44 -8.48 -2.48
N HIS A 302 -12.29 -7.62 -1.96
CA HIS A 302 -12.45 -6.26 -2.43
C HIS A 302 -12.27 -5.29 -1.27
N PHE A 303 -11.30 -4.40 -1.39
CA PHE A 303 -10.95 -3.43 -0.36
C PHE A 303 -11.10 -2.00 -0.86
N ILE A 304 -11.27 -1.07 0.07
CA ILE A 304 -11.23 0.34 -0.28
C ILE A 304 -9.80 0.74 -0.69
N GLN A 305 -9.72 1.65 -1.65
CA GLN A 305 -8.46 2.16 -2.13
C GLN A 305 -7.97 3.33 -1.27
N CYS A 306 -8.76 4.37 -1.20
CA CYS A 306 -8.53 5.53 -0.37
C CYS A 306 -9.85 5.93 0.28
N ALA A 307 -9.89 5.93 1.60
CA ALA A 307 -11.06 6.33 2.34
C ALA A 307 -11.14 7.86 2.56
N CYS A 308 -10.29 8.63 1.88
CA CYS A 308 -10.20 10.08 2.02
C CYS A 308 -11.42 10.75 1.36
N LYS A 309 -12.07 11.68 2.06
CA LYS A 309 -13.13 12.55 1.50
C LYS A 309 -12.63 13.42 0.34
N PHE A 310 -11.32 13.63 0.26
CA PHE A 310 -10.68 14.49 -0.75
C PHE A 310 -10.39 13.78 -2.08
N THR A 311 -10.64 12.47 -2.21
CA THR A 311 -10.38 11.75 -3.47
C THR A 311 -11.15 12.33 -4.64
N ASP A 312 -12.34 12.90 -4.40
CA ASP A 312 -13.16 13.51 -5.46
C ASP A 312 -12.78 14.98 -5.76
N THR A 313 -12.03 15.64 -4.87
CA THR A 313 -11.65 17.06 -4.97
C THR A 313 -10.15 17.29 -4.85
N CYS A 314 -9.37 16.23 -4.65
CA CYS A 314 -7.93 16.34 -4.44
C CYS A 314 -7.22 16.68 -5.74
N THR A 315 -6.89 17.96 -5.90
CA THR A 315 -6.04 18.45 -7.01
C THR A 315 -4.68 17.74 -7.06
N THR A 316 -4.21 17.21 -5.92
CA THR A 316 -2.95 16.46 -5.84
C THR A 316 -3.07 15.04 -6.43
N CYS A 317 -4.28 14.44 -6.39
CA CYS A 317 -4.54 13.11 -6.95
C CYS A 317 -5.01 13.18 -8.41
N ASN A 318 -5.66 14.28 -8.82
CA ASN A 318 -6.35 14.42 -10.11
C ASN A 318 -5.63 15.32 -11.15
N ASN A 319 -4.60 16.10 -10.75
CA ASN A 319 -3.86 16.94 -11.70
C ASN A 319 -2.62 16.21 -12.23
N GLU A 320 -2.50 16.07 -13.54
CA GLU A 320 -1.31 15.53 -14.21
C GLU A 320 -0.03 16.33 -13.87
N GLU A 321 -0.14 17.64 -13.60
CA GLU A 321 0.97 18.50 -13.18
C GLU A 321 1.47 18.22 -11.76
N ASN A 322 0.63 17.64 -10.89
CA ASN A 322 0.95 17.26 -9.51
C ASN A 322 0.98 15.74 -9.29
N ARG A 323 1.32 14.99 -10.33
CA ARG A 323 1.51 13.55 -10.24
C ARG A 323 2.38 13.24 -9.04
N SER A 324 1.86 12.45 -8.09
CA SER A 324 2.57 12.12 -6.86
C SER A 324 3.97 11.62 -7.22
N LYS A 325 5.02 12.20 -6.64
CA LYS A 325 6.43 11.77 -6.80
C LYS A 325 6.59 10.26 -6.64
N ARG A 326 5.72 9.63 -5.87
CA ARG A 326 5.69 8.19 -5.70
C ARG A 326 5.26 7.45 -6.98
N VAL A 327 4.33 7.99 -7.76
CA VAL A 327 3.91 7.40 -9.06
C VAL A 327 5.07 7.46 -10.05
N GLU A 328 5.77 8.60 -10.12
CA GLU A 328 6.97 8.75 -10.96
C GLU A 328 8.05 7.73 -10.60
N ILE A 329 8.30 7.52 -9.30
CA ILE A 329 9.26 6.52 -8.83
C ILE A 329 8.83 5.10 -9.18
N LYS A 330 7.54 4.77 -9.04
CA LYS A 330 7.01 3.46 -9.47
C LYS A 330 7.27 3.20 -10.95
N GLU A 331 7.02 4.18 -11.80
CA GLU A 331 7.28 4.08 -13.25
C GLU A 331 8.77 3.96 -13.54
N LEU A 332 9.61 4.74 -12.86
CA LEU A 332 11.07 4.64 -12.98
C LEU A 332 11.57 3.24 -12.65
N ILE A 333 11.14 2.67 -11.51
CA ILE A 333 11.50 1.31 -11.09
C ILE A 333 11.03 0.30 -12.14
N LYS A 334 9.80 0.42 -12.63
CA LYS A 334 9.24 -0.47 -13.65
C LYS A 334 10.04 -0.43 -14.96
N ASN A 335 10.52 0.75 -15.37
CA ASN A 335 11.34 0.90 -16.56
C ASN A 335 12.76 0.34 -16.36
N LEU A 336 13.38 0.61 -15.23
CA LEU A 336 14.69 0.05 -14.88
C LEU A 336 14.66 -1.49 -14.80
N LYS A 337 13.57 -2.07 -14.31
CA LYS A 337 13.36 -3.53 -14.22
C LYS A 337 13.35 -4.21 -15.58
N LYS A 338 12.93 -3.53 -16.66
CA LYS A 338 12.99 -4.07 -18.03
C LYS A 338 14.42 -4.31 -18.50
N VAL A 339 15.37 -3.49 -18.00
CA VAL A 339 16.80 -3.58 -18.36
C VAL A 339 17.56 -4.47 -17.38
N ASN A 340 17.28 -4.34 -16.09
CA ASN A 340 17.93 -5.12 -15.04
C ASN A 340 16.87 -5.75 -14.10
N PRO A 341 16.63 -7.08 -14.19
CA PRO A 341 15.65 -7.76 -13.35
C PRO A 341 15.98 -7.72 -11.84
N PHE A 342 17.24 -7.42 -11.47
CA PHE A 342 17.67 -7.34 -10.08
C PHE A 342 17.57 -5.93 -9.49
N VAL A 343 17.13 -4.93 -10.23
CA VAL A 343 17.15 -3.52 -9.80
C VAL A 343 16.44 -3.31 -8.47
N GLU A 344 15.28 -3.91 -8.28
CA GLU A 344 14.50 -3.79 -7.04
C GLU A 344 15.26 -4.33 -5.82
N SER A 345 15.90 -5.48 -5.96
CA SER A 345 16.72 -6.08 -4.90
C SER A 345 18.00 -5.27 -4.64
N ASN A 346 18.58 -4.68 -5.67
CA ASN A 346 19.77 -3.85 -5.54
C ASN A 346 19.45 -2.54 -4.80
N ILE A 347 18.32 -1.89 -5.14
CA ILE A 347 17.86 -0.70 -4.41
C ILE A 347 17.63 -1.04 -2.93
N PHE A 348 16.92 -2.15 -2.64
CA PHE A 348 16.65 -2.55 -1.27
C PHE A 348 17.93 -2.79 -0.47
N ARG A 349 18.87 -3.55 -1.04
CA ARG A 349 20.14 -3.90 -0.38
C ARG A 349 21.11 -2.75 -0.27
N SER A 350 21.00 -1.72 -1.10
CA SER A 350 21.94 -0.59 -1.07
C SER A 350 21.99 0.13 0.29
N VAL A 351 20.89 0.11 1.04
CA VAL A 351 20.83 0.71 2.39
C VAL A 351 21.16 -0.28 3.51
N GLU A 352 21.28 -1.57 3.20
CA GLU A 352 21.76 -2.60 4.13
C GLU A 352 23.29 -2.81 4.00
N ASN A 353 23.88 -2.36 2.90
CA ASN A 353 25.30 -2.56 2.56
C ASN A 353 25.97 -1.23 2.22
N VAL A 354 25.87 -0.27 3.14
CA VAL A 354 26.52 1.04 3.02
C VAL A 354 27.98 0.91 3.48
N ASN A 355 28.95 1.18 2.57
CA ASN A 355 30.33 1.28 2.93
C ASN A 355 30.66 2.72 3.33
N ILE A 356 30.82 2.95 4.64
CA ILE A 356 31.06 4.28 5.21
C ILE A 356 32.39 4.86 4.76
N ASP A 357 33.42 4.03 4.49
CA ASP A 357 34.75 4.47 4.08
C ASP A 357 34.76 5.14 2.69
N THR A 358 33.72 4.89 1.89
CA THR A 358 33.57 5.45 0.54
C THR A 358 32.47 6.50 0.44
N VAL A 359 31.99 7.04 1.58
CA VAL A 359 30.98 8.08 1.67
C VAL A 359 31.60 9.40 2.10
N VAL A 360 31.38 10.47 1.33
CA VAL A 360 31.94 11.81 1.61
C VAL A 360 31.49 12.37 2.96
N GLY A 361 30.28 11.98 3.42
CA GLY A 361 29.78 12.38 4.72
C GLY A 361 28.47 11.67 5.07
N TYR A 362 28.21 11.53 6.35
CA TYR A 362 26.98 10.91 6.88
C TYR A 362 26.52 11.61 8.16
N LYS A 363 25.27 11.33 8.57
CA LYS A 363 24.72 11.80 9.84
C LYS A 363 24.42 10.61 10.74
N GLN A 364 24.92 10.66 11.98
CA GLN A 364 24.60 9.68 13.01
C GLN A 364 24.21 10.40 14.30
N HIS A 365 23.09 10.01 14.90
CA HIS A 365 22.54 10.67 16.12
C HIS A 365 22.42 12.20 16.03
N GLY A 366 22.11 12.73 14.83
CA GLY A 366 22.03 14.17 14.56
C GLY A 366 23.38 14.87 14.32
N ILE A 367 24.48 14.20 14.54
CA ILE A 367 25.83 14.70 14.28
C ILE A 367 26.20 14.42 12.82
N ARG A 368 26.80 15.42 12.18
CA ARG A 368 27.32 15.28 10.80
C ARG A 368 28.80 14.90 10.87
N HIS A 369 29.13 13.82 10.21
CA HIS A 369 30.49 13.33 10.01
C HIS A 369 30.95 13.61 8.59
N ASN A 370 32.26 13.84 8.43
CA ASN A 370 32.91 14.10 7.16
C ASN A 370 34.07 13.14 6.98
N PHE A 371 34.40 12.74 5.76
CA PHE A 371 35.51 11.83 5.45
C PHE A 371 36.88 12.38 5.91
N LEU A 372 37.02 13.70 6.11
CA LEU A 372 38.25 14.30 6.63
C LEU A 372 38.51 14.01 8.11
N GLU A 373 37.47 13.53 8.86
CA GLU A 373 37.66 13.14 10.25
C GLU A 373 38.54 11.89 10.33
N GLY A 374 39.79 12.06 10.84
CA GLY A 374 40.79 10.98 10.92
C GLY A 374 41.48 10.63 9.60
N TYR A 375 41.34 11.45 8.54
CA TYR A 375 41.94 11.20 7.24
C TYR A 375 43.46 11.10 7.29
N ASP A 376 44.11 12.00 8.02
CA ASP A 376 45.56 12.02 8.18
C ASP A 376 46.10 10.98 9.19
N ASP A 377 45.22 10.52 10.11
CA ASP A 377 45.52 9.50 11.11
C ASP A 377 45.52 8.07 10.53
N ASN A 378 44.91 7.89 9.36
CA ASN A 378 44.76 6.58 8.73
C ASN A 378 45.18 6.67 7.24
N PRO A 379 46.50 6.82 6.95
CA PRO A 379 46.97 6.99 5.59
C PRO A 379 46.91 5.68 4.80
N GLY A 380 45.75 5.37 4.30
CA GLY A 380 45.51 4.28 3.36
C GLY A 380 44.72 3.11 3.95
N TYR A 381 43.40 3.16 3.77
CA TYR A 381 42.56 1.96 3.82
C TYR A 381 42.99 1.04 2.67
N VAL A 382 43.71 -0.02 2.99
CA VAL A 382 43.97 -1.13 2.05
C VAL A 382 42.89 -2.17 2.32
N PRO A 383 41.99 -2.48 1.36
CA PRO A 383 40.98 -3.53 1.51
C PRO A 383 41.63 -4.83 2.00
N GLU A 384 40.95 -5.56 2.89
CA GLU A 384 41.48 -6.84 3.43
C GLU A 384 41.88 -7.83 2.31
N ALA A 385 41.18 -7.81 1.18
CA ALA A 385 41.53 -8.60 0.00
C ALA A 385 42.91 -8.21 -0.62
N GLU A 386 43.28 -6.92 -0.59
CA GLU A 386 44.58 -6.43 -1.07
C GLU A 386 45.66 -6.67 -0.04
N LYS A 387 45.37 -6.61 1.26
CA LYS A 387 46.31 -7.00 2.33
C LYS A 387 46.68 -8.48 2.23
N ALA A 388 45.66 -9.35 2.06
CA ALA A 388 45.90 -10.78 1.88
C ALA A 388 46.66 -11.10 0.58
N ALA A 389 46.45 -10.33 -0.50
CA ALA A 389 47.22 -10.47 -1.75
C ALA A 389 48.67 -10.04 -1.57
N ALA A 390 48.92 -8.89 -0.90
CA ALA A 390 50.22 -8.38 -0.64
C ALA A 390 51.03 -9.28 0.32
N GLU A 391 50.42 -9.86 1.33
CA GLU A 391 51.04 -10.85 2.23
C GLU A 391 51.41 -12.13 1.46
N THR A 392 50.57 -12.56 0.52
CA THR A 392 50.81 -13.77 -0.30
C THR A 392 51.96 -13.53 -1.33
N GLU A 393 52.16 -12.30 -1.82
CA GLU A 393 53.28 -11.93 -2.69
C GLU A 393 54.59 -11.82 -1.92
N GLN A 394 54.58 -11.23 -0.72
CA GLN A 394 55.78 -11.15 0.12
C GLN A 394 56.26 -12.52 0.60
N GLU A 395 55.38 -13.46 0.86
CA GLU A 395 55.74 -14.85 1.17
C GLU A 395 56.34 -15.61 -0.03
N LYS A 396 56.06 -15.19 -1.26
CA LYS A 396 56.63 -15.79 -2.49
C LYS A 396 57.97 -15.19 -2.87
N GLU A 397 58.23 -13.95 -2.54
CA GLU A 397 59.56 -13.29 -2.80
C GLU A 397 60.56 -13.59 -1.71
N GLY A 398 60.15 -14.07 -0.54
CA GLY A 398 61.03 -14.46 0.57
C GLY A 398 61.48 -15.92 0.58
N LYS A 399 61.17 -16.69 -0.47
CA LYS A 399 61.65 -18.07 -0.67
C LYS A 399 62.51 -18.14 -1.92
#